data_4cfb2519c4e5c9da135ac27eeb7931fc
#
_entry.id   4cfb2519c4e5c9da135ac27eeb7931fc
#
_cell.length_a   1.000
_cell.length_b   1.000
_cell.length_c   1.000
_cell.angle_alpha   90.00
_cell.angle_beta   90.00
_cell.angle_gamma   90.00
#
_symmetry.space_group_name_H-M   'P 1'
#
loop_
_entity.id
_entity.type
_entity.pdbx_description
1 polymer ?
#
loop_
_entity_poly.entity_id
_entity_poly.type
_entity_poly.pdbx_seq_one_letter_code
_entity_poly.pdbx_strand_id
1 'polypeptide(L)'
;MVRLKDIAAQAGVSIMTVSKALRDAPDVSAATRERIKQLARQMGYVPDTSAQCLRTRSTKLLGIVVASLTNPVFARVVLALEQRAQELGYDVLLAHTHHQPERETQCLQRLLARRVEGLFIAPAYRLASEDRLYRELRERGTPVVLLGHRAPFCEGFANVECDDIAGGHAVTKHLLDLGHRRIAFLAGPPVTPWTRERFEGYRRALRERDLDVDDRLLFQAGRTIEDGAKATLQMLNEGVLPTAVQCVNDLVAAGCIETLLQQGYRVPDDISVTGFGNILLSEHFRVPLTTVRQPKFHLGMAAMDLMQQLLRGERPASRRLPAELLVRASTAPPPAGKENA
;
A
#
# COMPACT_ATOMS: atom_id res chain seq x y z
N MET A 1 -38.03 -9.66 -2.40
CA MET A 1 -36.94 -9.72 -3.41
C MET A 1 -37.50 -10.53 -4.59
N VAL A 2 -37.41 -9.98 -5.80
CA VAL A 2 -37.86 -10.65 -7.04
C VAL A 2 -36.96 -11.85 -7.31
N ARG A 3 -37.59 -12.97 -7.71
CA ARG A 3 -36.90 -14.25 -7.99
C ARG A 3 -37.03 -14.62 -9.48
N LEU A 4 -36.19 -15.51 -9.98
CA LEU A 4 -36.28 -16.00 -11.36
C LEU A 4 -37.68 -16.56 -11.73
N LYS A 5 -38.38 -17.19 -10.78
CA LYS A 5 -39.73 -17.69 -10.98
C LYS A 5 -40.77 -16.60 -11.26
N ASP A 6 -40.58 -15.41 -10.66
CA ASP A 6 -41.52 -14.29 -10.82
C ASP A 6 -41.37 -13.69 -12.23
N ILE A 7 -40.14 -13.59 -12.71
CA ILE A 7 -39.83 -13.18 -14.10
C ILE A 7 -40.37 -14.22 -15.08
N ALA A 8 -40.17 -15.49 -14.79
CA ALA A 8 -40.64 -16.59 -15.63
C ALA A 8 -42.16 -16.57 -15.82
N ALA A 9 -42.90 -16.36 -14.72
CA ALA A 9 -44.36 -16.24 -14.73
C ALA A 9 -44.82 -15.06 -15.59
N GLN A 10 -44.21 -13.90 -15.42
CA GLN A 10 -44.57 -12.69 -16.16
C GLN A 10 -44.14 -12.73 -17.65
N ALA A 11 -43.05 -13.41 -17.96
CA ALA A 11 -42.53 -13.57 -19.33
C ALA A 11 -43.21 -14.73 -20.08
N GLY A 12 -43.97 -15.60 -19.41
CA GLY A 12 -44.60 -16.79 -20.01
C GLY A 12 -43.58 -17.83 -20.49
N VAL A 13 -42.44 -17.98 -19.78
CA VAL A 13 -41.40 -18.94 -20.14
C VAL A 13 -40.93 -19.73 -18.91
N SER A 14 -40.14 -20.78 -19.12
CA SER A 14 -39.61 -21.56 -18.00
C SER A 14 -38.55 -20.78 -17.21
N ILE A 15 -38.37 -21.10 -15.90
CA ILE A 15 -37.28 -20.54 -15.06
C ILE A 15 -35.91 -20.79 -15.71
N MET A 16 -35.75 -21.94 -16.37
CA MET A 16 -34.52 -22.28 -17.10
C MET A 16 -34.25 -21.31 -18.25
N THR A 17 -35.30 -20.95 -19.01
CA THR A 17 -35.21 -19.98 -20.12
C THR A 17 -34.82 -18.60 -19.61
N VAL A 18 -35.42 -18.12 -18.48
CA VAL A 18 -35.05 -16.87 -17.84
C VAL A 18 -33.58 -16.91 -17.42
N SER A 19 -33.16 -17.97 -16.73
CA SER A 19 -31.79 -18.15 -16.28
C SER A 19 -30.78 -18.17 -17.42
N LYS A 20 -31.12 -18.78 -18.56
CA LYS A 20 -30.31 -18.81 -19.78
C LYS A 20 -30.26 -17.44 -20.46
N ALA A 21 -31.38 -16.74 -20.58
CA ALA A 21 -31.48 -15.42 -21.18
C ALA A 21 -30.65 -14.37 -20.40
N LEU A 22 -30.70 -14.37 -19.09
CA LEU A 22 -29.94 -13.46 -18.23
C LEU A 22 -28.43 -13.70 -18.29
N ARG A 23 -27.99 -14.85 -18.80
CA ARG A 23 -26.57 -15.23 -18.96
C ARG A 23 -26.07 -15.18 -20.40
N ASP A 24 -26.84 -14.62 -21.29
CA ASP A 24 -26.52 -14.55 -22.72
C ASP A 24 -26.27 -15.91 -23.39
N ALA A 25 -26.94 -16.98 -22.90
CA ALA A 25 -26.76 -18.30 -23.46
C ALA A 25 -27.19 -18.34 -24.96
N PRO A 26 -26.39 -18.99 -25.84
CA PRO A 26 -26.60 -18.94 -27.27
C PRO A 26 -27.88 -19.67 -27.74
N ASP A 27 -28.41 -20.55 -26.93
CA ASP A 27 -29.63 -21.33 -27.20
C ASP A 27 -30.95 -20.58 -26.89
N VAL A 28 -30.88 -19.29 -26.54
CA VAL A 28 -32.01 -18.37 -26.41
C VAL A 28 -31.96 -17.32 -27.49
N SER A 29 -33.06 -17.14 -28.25
CA SER A 29 -33.13 -16.14 -29.32
C SER A 29 -32.86 -14.73 -28.79
N ALA A 30 -32.22 -13.86 -29.61
CA ALA A 30 -31.90 -12.49 -29.26
C ALA A 30 -33.12 -11.69 -28.79
N ALA A 31 -34.26 -11.85 -29.46
CA ALA A 31 -35.53 -11.19 -29.10
C ALA A 31 -36.05 -11.61 -27.73
N THR A 32 -36.04 -12.93 -27.43
CA THR A 32 -36.44 -13.44 -26.13
C THR A 32 -35.52 -13.01 -25.03
N ARG A 33 -34.22 -12.99 -25.28
CA ARG A 33 -33.18 -12.55 -24.35
C ARG A 33 -33.38 -11.09 -23.96
N GLU A 34 -33.55 -10.21 -24.93
CA GLU A 34 -33.72 -8.77 -24.66
C GLU A 34 -35.02 -8.50 -23.90
N ARG A 35 -36.15 -9.14 -24.29
CA ARG A 35 -37.41 -9.05 -23.57
C ARG A 35 -37.25 -9.45 -22.09
N ILE A 36 -36.56 -10.57 -21.81
CA ILE A 36 -36.35 -11.05 -20.44
C ILE A 36 -35.46 -10.11 -19.65
N LYS A 37 -34.38 -9.59 -20.24
CA LYS A 37 -33.51 -8.62 -19.59
C LYS A 37 -34.21 -7.31 -19.26
N GLN A 38 -35.06 -6.82 -20.15
CA GLN A 38 -35.85 -5.62 -19.93
C GLN A 38 -36.88 -5.85 -18.79
N LEU A 39 -37.55 -6.97 -18.79
CA LEU A 39 -38.52 -7.35 -17.73
C LEU A 39 -37.82 -7.49 -16.37
N ALA A 40 -36.63 -8.12 -16.33
CA ALA A 40 -35.87 -8.27 -15.11
C ALA A 40 -35.43 -6.87 -14.55
N ARG A 41 -35.02 -5.94 -15.39
CA ARG A 41 -34.73 -4.55 -15.00
C ARG A 41 -35.96 -3.83 -14.45
N GLN A 42 -37.10 -3.94 -15.14
CA GLN A 42 -38.38 -3.30 -14.72
C GLN A 42 -38.87 -3.84 -13.36
N MET A 43 -38.66 -5.12 -13.12
CA MET A 43 -39.03 -5.75 -11.86
C MET A 43 -38.00 -5.50 -10.72
N GLY A 44 -36.87 -4.86 -10.99
CA GLY A 44 -35.80 -4.67 -10.01
C GLY A 44 -35.13 -5.98 -9.59
N TYR A 45 -35.03 -6.95 -10.50
CA TYR A 45 -34.33 -8.20 -10.21
C TYR A 45 -32.84 -8.00 -10.08
N VAL A 46 -32.28 -8.42 -8.95
CA VAL A 46 -30.85 -8.50 -8.69
C VAL A 46 -30.45 -9.98 -8.70
N PRO A 47 -29.49 -10.38 -9.55
CA PRO A 47 -29.01 -11.75 -9.57
C PRO A 47 -28.47 -12.18 -8.20
N ASP A 48 -28.84 -13.38 -7.76
CA ASP A 48 -28.25 -13.99 -6.57
C ASP A 48 -26.87 -14.58 -6.93
N THR A 49 -25.82 -13.87 -6.52
CA THR A 49 -24.44 -14.29 -6.73
C THR A 49 -24.10 -15.60 -6.01
N SER A 50 -24.75 -15.89 -4.87
CA SER A 50 -24.54 -17.13 -4.11
C SER A 50 -24.97 -18.37 -4.91
N ALA A 51 -26.13 -18.28 -5.58
CA ALA A 51 -26.60 -19.35 -6.46
C ALA A 51 -25.72 -19.51 -7.71
N GLN A 52 -25.14 -18.44 -8.19
CA GLN A 52 -24.19 -18.44 -9.30
C GLN A 52 -22.86 -19.10 -8.91
N CYS A 53 -22.33 -18.77 -7.73
CA CYS A 53 -21.12 -19.33 -7.15
C CYS A 53 -21.20 -20.85 -6.96
N LEU A 54 -22.35 -21.37 -6.49
CA LEU A 54 -22.56 -22.83 -6.31
C LEU A 54 -22.41 -23.60 -7.63
N ARG A 55 -22.80 -22.99 -8.74
CA ARG A 55 -22.75 -23.63 -10.06
C ARG A 55 -21.40 -23.51 -10.74
N THR A 56 -20.77 -22.31 -10.65
CA THR A 56 -19.48 -22.02 -11.30
C THR A 56 -18.30 -22.49 -10.47
N ARG A 57 -18.51 -22.80 -9.19
CA ARG A 57 -17.47 -23.04 -8.19
C ARG A 57 -16.48 -21.88 -8.04
N SER A 58 -16.90 -20.68 -8.46
CA SER A 58 -16.09 -19.46 -8.42
C SER A 58 -16.94 -18.36 -7.78
N THR A 59 -16.37 -17.65 -6.81
CA THR A 59 -17.02 -16.52 -6.13
C THR A 59 -16.77 -15.20 -6.83
N LYS A 60 -15.74 -15.14 -7.67
CA LYS A 60 -15.23 -13.90 -8.27
C LYS A 60 -14.92 -12.81 -7.23
N LEU A 61 -14.52 -13.22 -6.03
CA LEU A 61 -14.17 -12.34 -4.93
C LEU A 61 -12.67 -12.41 -4.66
N LEU A 62 -12.04 -11.24 -4.52
CA LEU A 62 -10.67 -11.09 -4.04
C LEU A 62 -10.67 -10.34 -2.70
N GLY A 63 -9.83 -10.75 -1.77
CA GLY A 63 -9.65 -10.08 -0.50
C GLY A 63 -8.46 -9.13 -0.53
N ILE A 64 -8.63 -7.90 -0.04
CA ILE A 64 -7.54 -6.94 0.14
C ILE A 64 -7.44 -6.62 1.63
N VAL A 65 -6.29 -6.89 2.23
CA VAL A 65 -6.00 -6.59 3.64
C VAL A 65 -4.85 -5.60 3.69
N VAL A 66 -5.11 -4.38 4.15
CA VAL A 66 -4.10 -3.33 4.29
C VAL A 66 -3.81 -3.00 5.74
N ALA A 67 -2.62 -2.49 6.01
CA ALA A 67 -2.22 -2.13 7.36
C ALA A 67 -2.96 -0.89 7.89
N SER A 68 -3.25 0.08 7.02
CA SER A 68 -4.01 1.29 7.37
C SER A 68 -4.64 1.91 6.14
N LEU A 69 -5.91 2.32 6.24
CA LEU A 69 -6.62 3.10 5.20
C LEU A 69 -6.32 4.59 5.30
N THR A 70 -5.85 5.08 6.45
CA THR A 70 -5.48 6.49 6.63
C THR A 70 -4.11 6.82 6.01
N ASN A 71 -3.29 5.81 5.67
CA ASN A 71 -2.06 6.04 4.93
C ASN A 71 -2.37 6.16 3.42
N PRO A 72 -2.17 7.35 2.80
CA PRO A 72 -2.52 7.59 1.40
C PRO A 72 -1.78 6.71 0.38
N VAL A 73 -0.67 6.09 0.75
CA VAL A 73 0.05 5.13 -0.09
C VAL A 73 -0.83 3.91 -0.37
N PHE A 74 -1.46 3.34 0.66
CA PHE A 74 -2.35 2.19 0.48
C PHE A 74 -3.60 2.53 -0.33
N ALA A 75 -4.16 3.73 -0.17
CA ALA A 75 -5.33 4.15 -0.93
C ALA A 75 -5.09 4.08 -2.46
N ARG A 76 -3.91 4.49 -2.93
CA ARG A 76 -3.55 4.45 -4.36
C ARG A 76 -3.26 3.03 -4.85
N VAL A 77 -2.71 2.16 -4.01
CA VAL A 77 -2.51 0.73 -4.34
C VAL A 77 -3.86 0.01 -4.44
N VAL A 78 -4.74 0.24 -3.46
CA VAL A 78 -6.10 -0.35 -3.43
C VAL A 78 -6.91 0.09 -4.64
N LEU A 79 -6.87 1.38 -5.00
CA LEU A 79 -7.55 1.90 -6.19
C LEU A 79 -7.12 1.16 -7.46
N ALA A 80 -5.81 0.97 -7.67
CA ALA A 80 -5.29 0.26 -8.84
C ALA A 80 -5.70 -1.22 -8.85
N LEU A 81 -5.69 -1.87 -7.68
CA LEU A 81 -6.15 -3.25 -7.53
C LEU A 81 -7.64 -3.39 -7.85
N GLU A 82 -8.47 -2.50 -7.29
CA GLU A 82 -9.93 -2.52 -7.49
C GLU A 82 -10.29 -2.31 -8.97
N GLN A 83 -9.71 -1.28 -9.60
CA GLN A 83 -9.94 -1.02 -11.03
C GLN A 83 -9.58 -2.23 -11.90
N ARG A 84 -8.40 -2.81 -11.65
CA ARG A 84 -7.96 -3.97 -12.43
C ARG A 84 -8.77 -5.23 -12.14
N ALA A 85 -9.19 -5.44 -10.89
CA ALA A 85 -10.08 -6.54 -10.52
C ALA A 85 -11.42 -6.43 -11.25
N GLN A 86 -12.02 -5.24 -11.27
CA GLN A 86 -13.28 -4.98 -11.97
C GLN A 86 -13.19 -5.27 -13.48
N GLU A 87 -12.10 -4.84 -14.15
CA GLU A 87 -11.85 -5.15 -15.58
C GLU A 87 -11.81 -6.67 -15.84
N LEU A 88 -11.36 -7.44 -14.86
CA LEU A 88 -11.24 -8.90 -14.93
C LEU A 88 -12.48 -9.63 -14.41
N GLY A 89 -13.53 -8.90 -14.04
CA GLY A 89 -14.79 -9.44 -13.54
C GLY A 89 -14.70 -9.99 -12.11
N TYR A 90 -13.82 -9.42 -11.28
CA TYR A 90 -13.73 -9.71 -9.86
C TYR A 90 -14.27 -8.55 -9.03
N ASP A 91 -14.97 -8.87 -7.95
CA ASP A 91 -15.29 -7.94 -6.87
C ASP A 91 -14.21 -8.01 -5.78
N VAL A 92 -14.04 -6.93 -5.01
CA VAL A 92 -13.06 -6.88 -3.93
C VAL A 92 -13.71 -6.68 -2.56
N LEU A 93 -13.20 -7.39 -1.56
CA LEU A 93 -13.53 -7.20 -0.15
C LEU A 93 -12.32 -6.59 0.56
N LEU A 94 -12.48 -5.38 1.08
CA LEU A 94 -11.41 -4.64 1.75
C LEU A 94 -11.51 -4.77 3.27
N ALA A 95 -10.39 -5.05 3.92
CA ALA A 95 -10.23 -5.05 5.36
C ALA A 95 -8.93 -4.33 5.75
N HIS A 96 -8.88 -3.80 6.98
CA HIS A 96 -7.68 -3.16 7.48
C HIS A 96 -7.35 -3.62 8.91
N THR A 97 -6.03 -3.66 9.22
CA THR A 97 -5.52 -4.34 10.41
C THR A 97 -5.09 -3.38 11.52
N HIS A 98 -4.98 -2.07 11.26
CA HIS A 98 -4.36 -1.10 12.17
C HIS A 98 -2.94 -1.50 12.61
N HIS A 99 -2.19 -2.19 11.75
CA HIS A 99 -0.87 -2.75 12.05
C HIS A 99 -0.87 -3.79 13.20
N GLN A 100 -2.03 -4.39 13.53
CA GLN A 100 -2.18 -5.34 14.63
C GLN A 100 -2.24 -6.78 14.08
N PRO A 101 -1.32 -7.69 14.47
CA PRO A 101 -1.29 -9.08 13.99
C PRO A 101 -2.56 -9.87 14.31
N GLU A 102 -3.15 -9.65 15.50
CA GLU A 102 -4.38 -10.33 15.93
C GLU A 102 -5.56 -9.92 15.03
N ARG A 103 -5.63 -8.64 14.69
CA ARG A 103 -6.65 -8.11 13.80
C ARG A 103 -6.45 -8.58 12.35
N GLU A 104 -5.18 -8.72 11.91
CA GLU A 104 -4.86 -9.33 10.63
C GLU A 104 -5.41 -10.75 10.54
N THR A 105 -5.16 -11.56 11.57
CA THR A 105 -5.71 -12.92 11.67
C THR A 105 -7.23 -12.94 11.54
N GLN A 106 -7.93 -12.08 12.27
CA GLN A 106 -9.40 -11.98 12.20
C GLN A 106 -9.90 -11.56 10.80
N CYS A 107 -9.24 -10.58 10.18
CA CYS A 107 -9.58 -10.13 8.84
C CYS A 107 -9.43 -11.25 7.82
N LEU A 108 -8.29 -11.95 7.83
CA LEU A 108 -8.01 -13.05 6.91
C LEU A 108 -9.00 -14.22 7.10
N GLN A 109 -9.30 -14.61 8.33
CA GLN A 109 -10.31 -15.65 8.61
C GLN A 109 -11.69 -15.28 8.08
N ARG A 110 -12.12 -14.02 8.25
CA ARG A 110 -13.42 -13.54 7.71
C ARG A 110 -13.45 -13.57 6.17
N LEU A 111 -12.36 -13.21 5.51
CA LEU A 111 -12.27 -13.25 4.04
C LEU A 111 -12.28 -14.70 3.54
N LEU A 112 -11.55 -15.59 4.18
CA LEU A 112 -11.55 -17.02 3.85
C LEU A 112 -12.96 -17.65 4.04
N ALA A 113 -13.69 -17.27 5.10
CA ALA A 113 -15.06 -17.71 5.31
C ALA A 113 -16.02 -17.24 4.20
N ARG A 114 -15.72 -16.12 3.53
CA ARG A 114 -16.44 -15.62 2.35
C ARG A 114 -15.95 -16.25 1.04
N ARG A 115 -15.01 -17.21 1.12
CA ARG A 115 -14.48 -17.95 -0.03
C ARG A 115 -13.87 -17.04 -1.09
N VAL A 116 -13.09 -16.04 -0.68
CA VAL A 116 -12.28 -15.26 -1.64
C VAL A 116 -11.35 -16.20 -2.40
N GLU A 117 -11.14 -15.94 -3.69
CA GLU A 117 -10.31 -16.78 -4.56
C GLU A 117 -8.82 -16.47 -4.42
N GLY A 118 -8.50 -15.26 -3.91
CA GLY A 118 -7.15 -14.83 -3.64
C GLY A 118 -7.11 -13.68 -2.65
N LEU A 119 -5.94 -13.47 -2.06
CA LEU A 119 -5.69 -12.47 -1.03
C LEU A 119 -4.52 -11.56 -1.39
N PHE A 120 -4.73 -10.26 -1.29
CA PHE A 120 -3.67 -9.25 -1.25
C PHE A 120 -3.47 -8.83 0.19
N ILE A 121 -2.26 -8.94 0.71
CA ILE A 121 -1.98 -8.67 2.13
C ILE A 121 -0.82 -7.70 2.27
N ALA A 122 -1.06 -6.52 2.85
CA ALA A 122 0.00 -5.69 3.42
C ALA A 122 0.23 -6.16 4.87
N PRO A 123 1.33 -6.88 5.15
CA PRO A 123 1.50 -7.58 6.42
C PRO A 123 1.52 -6.63 7.63
N ALA A 124 0.88 -7.04 8.72
CA ALA A 124 1.11 -6.45 10.04
C ALA A 124 2.44 -6.99 10.58
N TYR A 125 3.54 -6.27 10.30
CA TYR A 125 4.90 -6.71 10.61
C TYR A 125 5.12 -6.94 12.11
N ARG A 126 5.83 -8.03 12.43
CA ARG A 126 6.15 -8.53 13.76
C ARG A 126 7.50 -9.24 13.78
N LEU A 127 8.09 -9.39 14.96
CA LEU A 127 9.40 -10.04 15.11
C LEU A 127 9.34 -11.58 15.00
N ALA A 128 8.15 -12.17 15.06
CA ALA A 128 7.99 -13.61 14.93
C ALA A 128 8.57 -14.13 13.60
N SER A 129 9.30 -15.24 13.68
CA SER A 129 9.84 -15.93 12.48
C SER A 129 8.80 -16.78 11.75
N GLU A 130 7.75 -17.18 12.47
CA GLU A 130 6.64 -17.97 11.94
C GLU A 130 5.30 -17.40 12.38
N ASP A 131 4.28 -17.69 11.58
CA ASP A 131 2.90 -17.39 11.89
C ASP A 131 2.00 -18.54 11.43
N ARG A 132 1.12 -18.98 12.32
CA ARG A 132 0.25 -20.13 12.07
C ARG A 132 -0.66 -19.91 10.87
N LEU A 133 -1.26 -18.74 10.75
CA LEU A 133 -2.21 -18.47 9.67
C LEU A 133 -1.53 -18.39 8.30
N TYR A 134 -0.36 -17.76 8.21
CA TYR A 134 0.43 -17.72 6.98
C TYR A 134 0.90 -19.12 6.56
N ARG A 135 1.24 -19.99 7.53
CA ARG A 135 1.55 -21.40 7.27
C ARG A 135 0.32 -22.12 6.72
N GLU A 136 -0.86 -21.98 7.36
CA GLU A 136 -2.11 -22.57 6.89
C GLU A 136 -2.48 -22.11 5.47
N LEU A 137 -2.32 -20.81 5.15
CA LEU A 137 -2.56 -20.27 3.81
C LEU A 137 -1.65 -20.95 2.76
N ARG A 138 -0.38 -21.15 3.09
CA ARG A 138 0.58 -21.82 2.23
C ARG A 138 0.26 -23.31 2.03
N GLU A 139 -0.05 -24.02 3.11
CA GLU A 139 -0.40 -25.46 3.07
C GLU A 139 -1.67 -25.72 2.26
N ARG A 140 -2.62 -24.83 2.33
CA ARG A 140 -3.87 -24.89 1.53
C ARG A 140 -3.69 -24.46 0.08
N GLY A 141 -2.53 -23.94 -0.29
CA GLY A 141 -2.30 -23.39 -1.62
C GLY A 141 -3.16 -22.17 -1.94
N THR A 142 -3.59 -21.40 -0.91
CA THR A 142 -4.39 -20.19 -1.13
C THR A 142 -3.57 -19.16 -1.92
N PRO A 143 -4.07 -18.62 -3.04
CA PRO A 143 -3.39 -17.56 -3.79
C PRO A 143 -3.21 -16.31 -2.93
N VAL A 144 -1.96 -15.95 -2.64
CA VAL A 144 -1.62 -14.76 -1.84
C VAL A 144 -0.54 -13.97 -2.53
N VAL A 145 -0.74 -12.65 -2.63
CA VAL A 145 0.27 -11.67 -3.03
C VAL A 145 0.47 -10.67 -1.90
N LEU A 146 1.70 -10.52 -1.43
CA LEU A 146 2.02 -9.52 -0.43
C LEU A 146 2.19 -8.13 -1.06
N LEU A 147 1.61 -7.12 -0.42
CA LEU A 147 1.74 -5.71 -0.77
C LEU A 147 2.82 -5.07 0.12
N GLY A 148 4.05 -5.10 -0.33
CA GLY A 148 5.24 -4.65 0.38
C GLY A 148 6.25 -5.77 0.58
N HIS A 149 7.20 -5.54 1.49
CA HIS A 149 8.32 -6.43 1.75
C HIS A 149 7.89 -7.74 2.41
N ARG A 150 8.63 -8.79 2.13
CA ARG A 150 8.52 -10.04 2.88
C ARG A 150 9.18 -9.90 4.26
N ALA A 151 8.69 -10.68 5.20
CA ALA A 151 9.29 -10.90 6.52
C ALA A 151 9.34 -12.42 6.77
N PRO A 152 10.14 -12.91 7.73
CA PRO A 152 10.32 -14.36 7.93
C PRO A 152 9.01 -15.13 8.02
N PHE A 153 8.01 -14.63 8.73
CA PHE A 153 6.70 -15.30 8.88
C PHE A 153 5.87 -15.40 7.59
N CYS A 154 6.19 -14.61 6.55
CA CYS A 154 5.45 -14.57 5.28
C CYS A 154 6.36 -14.75 4.04
N GLU A 155 7.58 -15.25 4.21
CA GLU A 155 8.59 -15.34 3.14
C GLU A 155 8.17 -16.22 1.95
N GLY A 156 7.33 -17.22 2.19
CA GLY A 156 6.89 -18.18 1.16
C GLY A 156 5.93 -17.64 0.10
N PHE A 157 5.54 -16.37 0.13
CA PHE A 157 4.59 -15.78 -0.81
C PHE A 157 5.26 -14.82 -1.78
N ALA A 158 4.71 -14.71 -3.00
CA ALA A 158 5.10 -13.68 -3.95
C ALA A 158 4.69 -12.29 -3.42
N ASN A 159 5.52 -11.29 -3.68
CA ASN A 159 5.26 -9.93 -3.25
C ASN A 159 5.54 -8.90 -4.34
N VAL A 160 4.96 -7.73 -4.16
CA VAL A 160 5.31 -6.52 -4.90
C VAL A 160 5.80 -5.47 -3.90
N GLU A 161 6.94 -4.88 -4.15
CA GLU A 161 7.58 -3.92 -3.26
C GLU A 161 8.24 -2.78 -4.01
N CYS A 162 8.46 -1.67 -3.33
CA CYS A 162 9.27 -0.57 -3.81
C CYS A 162 10.75 -0.84 -3.49
N ASP A 163 11.67 -0.34 -4.30
CA ASP A 163 13.10 -0.34 -3.95
C ASP A 163 13.39 0.77 -2.94
N ASP A 164 13.15 0.44 -1.67
CA ASP A 164 13.31 1.37 -0.56
C ASP A 164 14.78 1.68 -0.26
N ILE A 165 15.72 0.77 -0.59
CA ILE A 165 17.16 1.03 -0.47
C ILE A 165 17.57 2.11 -1.47
N ALA A 166 17.24 1.92 -2.75
CA ALA A 166 17.58 2.88 -3.79
C ALA A 166 16.92 4.26 -3.53
N GLY A 167 15.66 4.27 -3.08
CA GLY A 167 14.96 5.50 -2.73
C GLY A 167 15.59 6.22 -1.53
N GLY A 168 15.91 5.48 -0.46
CA GLY A 168 16.59 6.03 0.72
C GLY A 168 17.97 6.59 0.38
N HIS A 169 18.72 5.88 -0.46
CA HIS A 169 20.02 6.33 -0.97
C HIS A 169 19.89 7.61 -1.80
N ALA A 170 18.96 7.66 -2.75
CA ALA A 170 18.79 8.80 -3.65
C ALA A 170 18.46 10.09 -2.89
N VAL A 171 17.60 10.03 -1.87
CA VAL A 171 17.24 11.22 -1.07
C VAL A 171 18.38 11.67 -0.18
N THR A 172 19.14 10.76 0.43
CA THR A 172 20.32 11.10 1.23
C THR A 172 21.43 11.70 0.36
N LYS A 173 21.68 11.06 -0.80
CA LYS A 173 22.65 11.56 -1.79
C LYS A 173 22.30 12.98 -2.22
N HIS A 174 21.03 13.29 -2.49
CA HIS A 174 20.58 14.64 -2.82
C HIS A 174 20.94 15.65 -1.73
N LEU A 175 20.70 15.33 -0.45
CA LEU A 175 21.09 16.20 0.67
C LEU A 175 22.62 16.39 0.76
N LEU A 176 23.38 15.32 0.56
CA LEU A 176 24.85 15.37 0.53
C LEU A 176 25.39 16.21 -0.64
N ASP A 177 24.75 16.11 -1.82
CA ASP A 177 25.10 16.89 -3.01
C ASP A 177 24.79 18.38 -2.84
N LEU A 178 23.81 18.75 -1.99
CA LEU A 178 23.55 20.13 -1.55
C LEU A 178 24.58 20.66 -0.54
N GLY A 179 25.44 19.80 0.00
CA GLY A 179 26.46 20.17 0.97
C GLY A 179 26.15 19.83 2.43
N HIS A 180 24.99 19.21 2.71
CA HIS A 180 24.67 18.77 4.07
C HIS A 180 25.62 17.66 4.52
N ARG A 181 26.07 17.74 5.78
CA ARG A 181 26.90 16.71 6.43
C ARG A 181 26.24 16.17 7.71
N ARG A 182 25.47 17.01 8.39
CA ARG A 182 24.70 16.66 9.59
C ARG A 182 23.24 16.45 9.19
N ILE A 183 22.90 15.21 8.86
CA ILE A 183 21.57 14.82 8.40
C ILE A 183 20.94 13.93 9.47
N ALA A 184 19.88 14.39 10.14
CA ALA A 184 19.11 13.54 11.05
C ALA A 184 18.22 12.59 10.29
N PHE A 185 18.00 11.39 10.83
CA PHE A 185 17.10 10.40 10.30
C PHE A 185 15.95 10.13 11.28
N LEU A 186 14.73 10.50 10.91
CA LEU A 186 13.53 10.19 11.67
C LEU A 186 12.99 8.82 11.22
N ALA A 187 13.31 7.78 12.00
CA ALA A 187 13.08 6.39 11.68
C ALA A 187 11.64 5.94 11.94
N GLY A 188 11.15 5.04 11.12
CA GLY A 188 9.89 4.31 11.37
C GLY A 188 10.08 3.16 12.37
N PRO A 189 9.03 2.37 12.59
CA PRO A 189 9.11 1.23 13.50
C PRO A 189 10.18 0.22 13.06
N PRO A 190 11.06 -0.22 13.96
CA PRO A 190 12.21 -1.09 13.62
C PRO A 190 11.79 -2.49 13.14
N VAL A 191 10.59 -2.93 13.49
CA VAL A 191 10.02 -4.21 13.07
C VAL A 191 9.70 -4.25 11.57
N THR A 192 9.58 -3.08 10.92
CA THR A 192 9.18 -3.00 9.50
C THR A 192 10.38 -3.08 8.56
N PRO A 193 10.36 -3.99 7.56
CA PRO A 193 11.47 -4.12 6.61
C PRO A 193 11.77 -2.84 5.83
N TRP A 194 10.74 -2.09 5.42
CA TRP A 194 10.89 -0.83 4.68
C TRP A 194 11.62 0.26 5.49
N THR A 195 11.46 0.31 6.83
CA THR A 195 12.26 1.22 7.67
C THR A 195 13.75 0.88 7.58
N ARG A 196 14.06 -0.42 7.71
CA ARG A 196 15.46 -0.89 7.65
C ARG A 196 16.08 -0.66 6.28
N GLU A 197 15.32 -0.87 5.20
CA GLU A 197 15.82 -0.63 3.84
C GLU A 197 16.06 0.85 3.56
N ARG A 198 15.17 1.76 3.98
CA ARG A 198 15.37 3.22 3.85
C ARG A 198 16.57 3.69 4.66
N PHE A 199 16.74 3.17 5.86
CA PHE A 199 17.93 3.45 6.69
C PHE A 199 19.20 2.87 6.06
N GLU A 200 19.14 1.69 5.47
CA GLU A 200 20.29 1.13 4.73
C GLU A 200 20.68 2.02 3.55
N GLY A 201 19.70 2.56 2.82
CA GLY A 201 19.94 3.55 1.76
C GLY A 201 20.63 4.81 2.28
N TYR A 202 20.15 5.36 3.40
CA TYR A 202 20.77 6.48 4.10
C TYR A 202 22.23 6.18 4.47
N ARG A 203 22.49 5.04 5.10
CA ARG A 203 23.82 4.61 5.52
C ARG A 203 24.79 4.44 4.35
N ARG A 204 24.31 3.90 3.21
CA ARG A 204 25.13 3.73 2.01
C ARG A 204 25.56 5.07 1.42
N ALA A 205 24.63 6.02 1.30
CA ALA A 205 24.92 7.33 0.76
C ALA A 205 25.93 8.12 1.64
N LEU A 206 25.82 8.04 2.97
CA LEU A 206 26.80 8.63 3.89
C LEU A 206 28.20 8.02 3.67
N ARG A 207 28.30 6.68 3.59
CA ARG A 207 29.55 5.97 3.40
C ARG A 207 30.23 6.33 2.08
N GLU A 208 29.48 6.56 1.01
CA GLU A 208 30.02 7.03 -0.28
C GLU A 208 30.70 8.42 -0.20
N ARG A 209 30.47 9.14 0.88
CA ARG A 209 31.06 10.47 1.17
C ARG A 209 31.98 10.44 2.39
N ASP A 210 32.46 9.25 2.77
CA ASP A 210 33.34 9.03 3.93
C ASP A 210 32.76 9.61 5.24
N LEU A 211 31.43 9.53 5.41
CA LEU A 211 30.72 9.94 6.61
C LEU A 211 30.20 8.71 7.35
N ASP A 212 30.44 8.66 8.65
CA ASP A 212 29.85 7.66 9.53
C ASP A 212 28.45 8.06 9.97
N VAL A 213 27.66 7.06 10.34
CA VAL A 213 26.37 7.29 11.00
C VAL A 213 26.59 7.79 12.41
N ASP A 214 26.07 8.95 12.74
CA ASP A 214 26.06 9.49 14.10
C ASP A 214 24.74 9.10 14.79
N ASP A 215 24.82 8.23 15.81
CA ASP A 215 23.64 7.75 16.54
C ASP A 215 22.84 8.88 17.20
N ARG A 216 23.49 10.04 17.50
CA ARG A 216 22.81 11.22 18.01
C ARG A 216 21.87 11.88 17.02
N LEU A 217 21.99 11.56 15.72
CA LEU A 217 21.13 12.04 14.65
C LEU A 217 20.01 11.05 14.30
N LEU A 218 19.84 9.96 15.06
CA LEU A 218 18.83 8.93 14.82
C LEU A 218 17.70 9.04 15.84
N PHE A 219 16.47 9.30 15.37
CA PHE A 219 15.29 9.44 16.20
C PHE A 219 14.19 8.49 15.79
N GLN A 220 13.50 7.88 16.75
CA GLN A 220 12.34 7.03 16.47
C GLN A 220 11.08 7.90 16.32
N ALA A 221 10.53 7.92 15.12
CA ALA A 221 9.41 8.80 14.77
C ALA A 221 8.12 8.07 14.36
N GLY A 222 8.11 6.75 14.33
CA GLY A 222 6.88 6.01 14.01
C GLY A 222 6.40 6.16 12.56
N ARG A 223 5.09 6.48 12.37
CA ARG A 223 4.45 6.46 11.05
C ARG A 223 3.58 7.67 10.74
N THR A 224 3.16 8.41 11.74
CA THR A 224 2.11 9.43 11.65
C THR A 224 2.66 10.86 11.72
N ILE A 225 1.79 11.85 11.47
CA ILE A 225 2.14 13.26 11.63
C ILE A 225 2.52 13.57 13.08
N GLU A 226 1.75 13.04 14.03
CA GLU A 226 1.96 13.22 15.46
C GLU A 226 3.29 12.60 15.92
N ASP A 227 3.65 11.44 15.35
CA ASP A 227 4.93 10.78 15.62
C ASP A 227 6.11 11.64 15.12
N GLY A 228 5.97 12.23 13.93
CA GLY A 228 6.94 13.15 13.34
C GLY A 228 7.12 14.40 14.21
N ALA A 229 6.03 15.00 14.67
CA ALA A 229 6.05 16.15 15.55
C ALA A 229 6.77 15.85 16.88
N LYS A 230 6.45 14.71 17.52
CA LYS A 230 7.09 14.27 18.77
C LYS A 230 8.59 14.06 18.61
N ALA A 231 9.00 13.35 17.56
CA ALA A 231 10.43 13.10 17.30
C ALA A 231 11.20 14.39 17.01
N THR A 232 10.59 15.33 16.32
CA THR A 232 11.20 16.64 16.05
C THR A 232 11.35 17.45 17.33
N LEU A 233 10.34 17.49 18.19
CA LEU A 233 10.45 18.13 19.51
C LEU A 233 11.53 17.47 20.37
N GLN A 234 11.62 16.15 20.37
CA GLN A 234 12.67 15.42 21.08
C GLN A 234 14.05 15.85 20.56
N MET A 235 14.27 15.85 19.25
CA MET A 235 15.52 16.28 18.62
C MET A 235 15.94 17.70 19.04
N LEU A 236 15.00 18.65 19.02
CA LEU A 236 15.26 20.03 19.43
C LEU A 236 15.54 20.16 20.93
N ASN A 237 14.80 19.45 21.79
CA ASN A 237 14.97 19.45 23.24
C ASN A 237 16.32 18.82 23.67
N GLU A 238 16.84 17.85 22.91
CA GLU A 238 18.17 17.28 23.13
C GLU A 238 19.31 18.20 22.64
N GLY A 239 18.97 19.37 22.09
CA GLY A 239 19.95 20.33 21.55
C GLY A 239 20.60 19.87 20.24
N VAL A 240 20.01 18.85 19.57
CA VAL A 240 20.53 18.37 18.30
C VAL A 240 19.98 19.22 17.17
N LEU A 241 20.84 19.98 16.52
CA LEU A 241 20.50 20.85 15.39
C LEU A 241 21.19 20.36 14.10
N PRO A 242 20.53 19.45 13.34
CA PRO A 242 21.01 19.04 12.04
C PRO A 242 20.79 20.15 11.01
N THR A 243 21.49 20.11 9.89
CA THR A 243 21.21 21.00 8.75
C THR A 243 20.12 20.43 7.83
N ALA A 244 19.87 19.13 7.91
CA ALA A 244 18.80 18.48 7.18
C ALA A 244 18.19 17.33 8.00
N VAL A 245 16.92 17.02 7.72
CA VAL A 245 16.18 15.91 8.33
C VAL A 245 15.62 15.03 7.21
N GLN A 246 16.03 13.77 7.19
CA GLN A 246 15.44 12.75 6.34
C GLN A 246 14.37 11.99 7.11
N CYS A 247 13.12 12.18 6.75
CA CYS A 247 12.00 11.48 7.39
C CYS A 247 11.69 10.17 6.67
N VAL A 248 11.34 9.16 7.45
CA VAL A 248 11.04 7.82 6.95
C VAL A 248 9.84 7.79 5.97
N ASN A 249 8.89 8.73 6.10
CA ASN A 249 7.77 8.90 5.18
C ASN A 249 7.25 10.36 5.19
N ASP A 250 6.33 10.68 4.28
CA ASP A 250 5.79 12.02 4.10
C ASP A 250 4.90 12.49 5.27
N LEU A 251 4.23 11.58 5.99
CA LEU A 251 3.42 11.96 7.15
C LEU A 251 4.32 12.41 8.31
N VAL A 252 5.40 11.67 8.56
CA VAL A 252 6.43 12.06 9.54
C VAL A 252 7.08 13.37 9.12
N ALA A 253 7.36 13.57 7.82
CA ALA A 253 7.90 14.82 7.30
C ALA A 253 6.95 16.01 7.49
N ALA A 254 5.64 15.80 7.31
CA ALA A 254 4.63 16.84 7.56
C ALA A 254 4.66 17.29 9.03
N GLY A 255 4.68 16.34 9.97
CA GLY A 255 4.79 16.65 11.40
C GLY A 255 6.10 17.34 11.74
N CYS A 256 7.21 16.92 11.12
CA CYS A 256 8.52 17.54 11.28
C CYS A 256 8.51 19.00 10.81
N ILE A 257 8.06 19.26 9.58
CA ILE A 257 8.01 20.62 9.01
C ILE A 257 7.15 21.55 9.89
N GLU A 258 5.93 21.11 10.23
CA GLU A 258 5.02 21.93 11.03
C GLU A 258 5.63 22.26 12.39
N THR A 259 6.25 21.29 13.05
CA THR A 259 6.92 21.52 14.34
C THR A 259 8.11 22.48 14.23
N LEU A 260 8.97 22.32 13.21
CA LEU A 260 10.08 23.23 12.98
C LEU A 260 9.59 24.67 12.79
N LEU A 261 8.55 24.88 11.97
CA LEU A 261 7.96 26.19 11.71
C LEU A 261 7.36 26.80 13.01
N GLN A 262 6.69 26.00 13.84
CA GLN A 262 6.15 26.44 15.14
C GLN A 262 7.24 26.82 16.14
N GLN A 263 8.40 26.18 16.08
CA GLN A 263 9.57 26.49 16.90
C GLN A 263 10.45 27.63 16.33
N GLY A 264 9.98 28.28 15.25
CA GLY A 264 10.64 29.45 14.67
C GLY A 264 11.75 29.15 13.66
N TYR A 265 11.97 27.87 13.30
CA TYR A 265 12.89 27.50 12.24
C TYR A 265 12.24 27.66 10.87
N ARG A 266 13.03 28.05 9.87
CA ARG A 266 12.62 28.13 8.48
C ARG A 266 13.00 26.85 7.74
N VAL A 267 12.04 26.31 6.98
CA VAL A 267 12.26 25.19 6.07
C VAL A 267 12.15 25.75 4.65
N PRO A 268 13.18 25.63 3.80
CA PRO A 268 14.43 24.89 3.97
C PRO A 268 15.61 25.70 4.54
N ASP A 269 15.48 27.02 4.74
CA ASP A 269 16.61 27.95 4.96
C ASP A 269 17.47 27.62 6.19
N ASP A 270 16.86 27.18 7.29
CA ASP A 270 17.57 26.78 8.50
C ASP A 270 17.78 25.26 8.57
N ILE A 271 16.79 24.48 8.15
CA ILE A 271 16.81 23.02 8.15
C ILE A 271 16.06 22.50 6.92
N SER A 272 16.74 21.74 6.07
CA SER A 272 16.12 21.02 4.96
C SER A 272 15.34 19.79 5.47
N VAL A 273 14.20 19.47 4.85
CA VAL A 273 13.40 18.30 5.22
C VAL A 273 13.03 17.48 3.99
N THR A 274 13.18 16.16 4.08
CA THR A 274 12.78 15.23 3.03
C THR A 274 11.83 14.18 3.55
N GLY A 275 11.00 13.63 2.66
CA GLY A 275 10.08 12.54 2.95
C GLY A 275 10.27 11.32 2.06
N PHE A 276 9.31 10.39 2.17
CA PHE A 276 9.24 9.19 1.35
C PHE A 276 7.79 8.75 1.16
N GLY A 277 7.35 8.66 -0.08
CA GLY A 277 5.98 8.24 -0.43
C GLY A 277 5.38 9.02 -1.59
N ASN A 278 5.65 10.31 -1.69
CA ASN A 278 4.95 11.25 -2.58
C ASN A 278 3.44 11.08 -2.47
N ILE A 279 2.92 11.29 -1.26
CA ILE A 279 1.46 11.29 -1.04
C ILE A 279 0.82 12.50 -1.73
N LEU A 280 -0.49 12.45 -1.98
CA LEU A 280 -1.19 13.49 -2.75
C LEU A 280 -0.95 14.92 -2.21
N LEU A 281 -0.83 15.04 -0.90
CA LEU A 281 -0.64 16.35 -0.24
C LEU A 281 0.80 16.84 -0.24
N SER A 282 1.82 16.01 -0.58
CA SER A 282 3.23 16.37 -0.45
C SER A 282 3.65 17.62 -1.26
N GLU A 283 3.00 17.87 -2.39
CA GLU A 283 3.21 19.08 -3.21
C GLU A 283 2.42 20.30 -2.71
N HIS A 284 1.44 20.10 -1.83
CA HIS A 284 0.55 21.13 -1.30
C HIS A 284 0.79 21.40 0.19
N PHE A 285 1.81 20.80 0.80
CA PHE A 285 2.22 21.17 2.14
C PHE A 285 2.63 22.63 2.18
N ARG A 286 2.58 23.26 3.34
CA ARG A 286 3.01 24.63 3.56
C ARG A 286 4.38 24.93 2.96
N VAL A 287 5.27 23.93 2.98
CA VAL A 287 6.50 23.88 2.21
C VAL A 287 6.41 22.64 1.32
N PRO A 288 6.33 22.76 -0.01
CA PRO A 288 6.27 21.62 -0.92
C PRO A 288 7.42 20.64 -0.71
N LEU A 289 7.10 19.37 -0.42
CA LEU A 289 8.03 18.40 0.10
C LEU A 289 8.86 17.71 -0.98
N THR A 290 10.19 17.80 -0.86
CA THR A 290 11.14 16.91 -1.54
C THR A 290 10.96 15.50 -0.99
N THR A 291 10.62 14.54 -1.85
CA THR A 291 10.25 13.19 -1.43
C THR A 291 10.57 12.14 -2.46
N VAL A 292 10.56 10.89 -2.07
CA VAL A 292 10.68 9.73 -2.98
C VAL A 292 9.30 9.27 -3.43
N ARG A 293 9.07 9.24 -4.73
CA ARG A 293 7.86 8.69 -5.33
C ARG A 293 7.90 7.16 -5.30
N GLN A 294 7.02 6.55 -4.53
CA GLN A 294 6.70 5.13 -4.67
C GLN A 294 5.76 4.92 -5.86
N PRO A 295 5.97 3.91 -6.71
CA PRO A 295 5.14 3.65 -7.89
C PRO A 295 3.81 2.98 -7.50
N LYS A 296 3.01 3.62 -6.63
CA LYS A 296 1.83 3.06 -5.95
C LYS A 296 0.82 2.41 -6.89
N PHE A 297 0.50 3.08 -8.00
CA PHE A 297 -0.42 2.53 -8.99
C PHE A 297 0.15 1.30 -9.68
N HIS A 298 1.42 1.35 -10.10
CA HIS A 298 2.10 0.21 -10.71
C HIS A 298 2.29 -0.96 -9.75
N LEU A 299 2.46 -0.69 -8.44
CA LEU A 299 2.46 -1.75 -7.41
C LEU A 299 1.12 -2.51 -7.39
N GLY A 300 -0.01 -1.80 -7.43
CA GLY A 300 -1.33 -2.42 -7.50
C GLY A 300 -1.52 -3.24 -8.79
N MET A 301 -1.14 -2.68 -9.95
CA MET A 301 -1.21 -3.39 -11.23
C MET A 301 -0.33 -4.64 -11.24
N ALA A 302 0.93 -4.52 -10.79
CA ALA A 302 1.85 -5.65 -10.70
C ALA A 302 1.35 -6.74 -9.72
N ALA A 303 0.74 -6.36 -8.60
CA ALA A 303 0.14 -7.30 -7.66
C ALA A 303 -1.00 -8.09 -8.32
N MET A 304 -1.86 -7.42 -9.10
CA MET A 304 -2.94 -8.10 -9.80
C MET A 304 -2.44 -9.04 -10.89
N ASP A 305 -1.35 -8.68 -11.60
CA ASP A 305 -0.70 -9.60 -12.56
C ASP A 305 -0.18 -10.87 -11.88
N LEU A 306 0.47 -10.73 -10.70
CA LEU A 306 0.92 -11.88 -9.93
C LEU A 306 -0.27 -12.75 -9.46
N MET A 307 -1.36 -12.11 -9.02
CA MET A 307 -2.57 -12.83 -8.62
C MET A 307 -3.17 -13.63 -9.77
N GLN A 308 -3.24 -13.05 -10.98
CA GLN A 308 -3.73 -13.79 -12.15
C GLN A 308 -2.89 -15.02 -12.46
N GLN A 309 -1.56 -14.95 -12.33
CA GLN A 309 -0.66 -16.08 -12.51
C GLN A 309 -0.93 -17.15 -11.44
N LEU A 310 -1.05 -16.76 -10.16
CA LEU A 310 -1.39 -17.68 -9.06
C LEU A 310 -2.74 -18.39 -9.30
N LEU A 311 -3.76 -17.66 -9.75
CA LEU A 311 -5.08 -18.23 -10.06
C LEU A 311 -5.07 -19.22 -11.23
N ARG A 312 -4.07 -19.15 -12.11
CA ARG A 312 -3.80 -20.15 -13.16
C ARG A 312 -2.95 -21.31 -12.68
N GLY A 313 -2.54 -21.34 -11.41
CA GLY A 313 -1.65 -22.36 -10.85
C GLY A 313 -0.16 -22.16 -11.16
N GLU A 314 0.22 -20.98 -11.69
CA GLU A 314 1.61 -20.60 -11.94
C GLU A 314 2.30 -20.18 -10.62
N ARG A 315 3.63 -20.13 -10.64
CA ARG A 315 4.45 -19.65 -9.51
C ARG A 315 5.18 -18.36 -9.92
N PRO A 316 4.56 -17.20 -9.76
CA PRO A 316 5.17 -15.95 -10.16
C PRO A 316 6.37 -15.57 -9.28
N ALA A 317 7.38 -14.94 -9.88
CA ALA A 317 8.46 -14.28 -9.13
C ALA A 317 7.96 -12.96 -8.51
N SER A 318 8.49 -12.63 -7.34
CA SER A 318 8.28 -11.33 -6.70
C SER A 318 8.78 -10.18 -7.58
N ARG A 319 8.17 -8.99 -7.43
CA ARG A 319 8.56 -7.81 -8.21
C ARG A 319 8.98 -6.66 -7.28
N ARG A 320 10.16 -6.12 -7.53
CA ARG A 320 10.66 -4.89 -6.91
C ARG A 320 10.61 -3.79 -7.95
N LEU A 321 9.89 -2.69 -7.65
CA LEU A 321 9.69 -1.58 -8.57
C LEU A 321 10.56 -0.39 -8.15
N PRO A 322 11.10 0.38 -9.12
CA PRO A 322 11.99 1.49 -8.82
C PRO A 322 11.27 2.64 -8.11
N ALA A 323 12.02 3.32 -7.25
CA ALA A 323 11.64 4.56 -6.61
C ALA A 323 12.27 5.75 -7.35
N GLU A 324 11.61 6.91 -7.32
CA GLU A 324 12.06 8.13 -7.99
C GLU A 324 12.11 9.31 -7.02
N LEU A 325 13.24 10.03 -6.96
CA LEU A 325 13.35 11.25 -6.19
C LEU A 325 12.62 12.41 -6.89
N LEU A 326 11.80 13.13 -6.16
CA LEU A 326 11.14 14.37 -6.59
C LEU A 326 11.63 15.52 -5.72
N VAL A 327 12.43 16.40 -6.31
CA VAL A 327 12.94 17.60 -5.65
C VAL A 327 11.87 18.68 -5.69
N ARG A 328 11.62 19.32 -4.53
CA ARG A 328 10.70 20.44 -4.35
C ARG A 328 11.33 21.52 -3.44
N ALA A 329 10.49 22.33 -2.80
CA ALA A 329 10.94 23.51 -2.05
C ALA A 329 11.47 23.23 -0.64
N SER A 330 11.36 22.00 -0.12
CA SER A 330 11.76 21.71 1.27
C SER A 330 13.24 21.40 1.47
N THR A 331 14.06 21.56 0.44
CA THR A 331 15.51 21.34 0.49
C THR A 331 16.27 22.49 -0.20
N ALA A 332 17.35 22.96 0.43
CA ALA A 332 18.28 23.97 -0.06
C ALA A 332 19.68 23.66 0.48
N PRO A 333 20.75 24.30 -0.01
CA PRO A 333 22.06 24.21 0.62
C PRO A 333 22.03 24.59 2.11
N PRO A 334 22.91 24.01 2.96
CA PRO A 334 22.95 24.35 4.38
C PRO A 334 23.27 25.83 4.59
N PRO A 335 22.84 26.45 5.71
CA PRO A 335 23.16 27.81 6.06
C PRO A 335 24.68 28.01 6.12
N ALA A 336 25.19 29.13 5.60
CA ALA A 336 26.61 29.45 5.62
C ALA A 336 27.17 29.41 7.06
N GLY A 337 28.32 28.74 7.24
CA GLY A 337 28.97 28.55 8.54
C GLY A 337 28.48 27.35 9.37
N LYS A 338 27.49 26.60 8.92
CA LYS A 338 27.04 25.34 9.58
C LYS A 338 27.45 24.08 8.81
N GLU A 339 28.25 24.19 7.80
CA GLU A 339 28.67 23.06 6.93
C GLU A 339 29.44 21.97 7.69
N ASN A 340 30.11 22.32 8.80
CA ASN A 340 30.99 21.44 9.59
C ASN A 340 30.72 21.49 11.11
N ALA A 341 29.64 22.12 11.57
CA ALA A 341 29.33 22.24 12.99
C ALA A 341 28.64 21.02 13.57
#